data_1ae148af294b343af573982b2dd5e343
#
_entry.id   1ae148af294b343af573982b2dd5e343
#
_cell.length_a   1.000
_cell.length_b   1.000
_cell.length_c   1.000
_cell.angle_alpha   90.00
_cell.angle_beta   90.00
_cell.angle_gamma   90.00
#
_symmetry.space_group_name_H-M   'P 1'
#
loop_
_entity.id
_entity.type
_entity.pdbx_description
1 polymer ?
#
loop_
_entity_poly.entity_id
_entity_poly.type
_entity_poly.pdbx_seq_one_letter_code
_entity_poly.pdbx_strand_id
1 'polypeptide(L)'
;MYSYLNYKSLLKTIFLFLLIGSLNKVQAQTDSLLQTLLVNEKIDSQLIAPSKMLFTQQLVWGTNGIFKNRYGSTQDLIERRKIDLRIRRKMLQIHQIGGFVTLGGMLAQGIVGSQLYNGSYKLKQTHETLGAAVNLTYGLTAINALFTPPSTFKRDKKLTSIRLHKWLAIVHMSGMLATNILASQIENNPSLKPYHRAAAYTSFFSLAAAMVVIKF
;
A
#
# COMPACT_ATOMS: atom_id res chain seq x y z
N MET A 1 -28.27 -30.65 -13.87
CA MET A 1 -27.79 -30.58 -12.47
C MET A 1 -26.40 -29.96 -12.47
N TYR A 2 -26.32 -28.64 -12.47
CA TYR A 2 -25.02 -27.93 -12.47
C TYR A 2 -24.51 -27.81 -11.04
N SER A 3 -23.35 -28.40 -10.76
CA SER A 3 -22.68 -28.29 -9.48
C SER A 3 -22.33 -26.81 -9.24
N TYR A 4 -22.90 -26.21 -8.21
CA TYR A 4 -22.45 -24.94 -7.68
C TYR A 4 -21.01 -25.10 -7.22
N LEU A 5 -20.05 -24.76 -8.08
CA LEU A 5 -18.67 -24.60 -7.65
C LEU A 5 -18.67 -23.64 -6.46
N ASN A 6 -18.19 -24.12 -5.34
CA ASN A 6 -18.23 -23.39 -4.08
C ASN A 6 -17.25 -22.21 -4.18
N TYR A 7 -17.69 -21.09 -4.81
CA TYR A 7 -16.91 -19.89 -5.05
C TYR A 7 -16.24 -19.36 -3.77
N LYS A 8 -16.81 -19.66 -2.60
CA LYS A 8 -16.21 -19.32 -1.30
C LYS A 8 -14.91 -20.09 -1.04
N SER A 9 -14.83 -21.35 -1.47
CA SER A 9 -13.63 -22.17 -1.37
C SER A 9 -12.56 -21.68 -2.36
N LEU A 10 -12.94 -21.41 -3.60
CA LEU A 10 -12.03 -20.90 -4.63
C LEU A 10 -11.43 -19.54 -4.25
N LEU A 11 -12.24 -18.61 -3.73
CA LEU A 11 -11.80 -17.31 -3.23
C LEU A 11 -10.82 -17.44 -2.05
N LYS A 12 -11.07 -18.33 -1.10
CA LYS A 12 -10.17 -18.61 0.02
C LYS A 12 -8.81 -19.14 -0.48
N THR A 13 -8.83 -20.05 -1.44
CA THR A 13 -7.63 -20.66 -2.00
C THR A 13 -6.80 -19.63 -2.76
N ILE A 14 -7.41 -18.80 -3.61
CA ILE A 14 -6.73 -17.72 -4.35
C ILE A 14 -6.15 -16.70 -3.38
N PHE A 15 -6.90 -16.28 -2.35
CA PHE A 15 -6.44 -15.34 -1.34
C PHE A 15 -5.24 -15.90 -0.54
N LEU A 16 -5.29 -17.17 -0.16
CA LEU A 16 -4.20 -17.85 0.56
C LEU A 16 -2.94 -17.98 -0.31
N PHE A 17 -3.07 -18.34 -1.59
CA PHE A 17 -1.94 -18.43 -2.53
C PHE A 17 -1.29 -17.05 -2.77
N LEU A 18 -2.07 -15.99 -2.92
CA LEU A 18 -1.56 -14.63 -3.06
C LEU A 18 -0.83 -14.16 -1.79
N LEU A 19 -1.32 -14.53 -0.61
CA LEU A 19 -0.70 -14.18 0.68
C LEU A 19 0.64 -14.92 0.87
N ILE A 20 0.69 -16.23 0.67
CA ILE A 20 1.88 -17.06 0.90
C ILE A 20 2.99 -16.76 -0.13
N GLY A 21 2.63 -16.61 -1.41
CA GLY A 21 3.61 -16.30 -2.47
C GLY A 21 4.23 -14.91 -2.34
N SER A 22 3.58 -13.96 -1.61
CA SER A 22 4.10 -12.61 -1.41
C SER A 22 5.16 -12.53 -0.31
N LEU A 23 5.05 -13.33 0.74
CA LEU A 23 5.94 -13.28 1.90
C LEU A 23 7.36 -13.75 1.58
N ASN A 24 7.52 -14.80 0.77
CA ASN A 24 8.81 -15.42 0.49
C ASN A 24 9.72 -14.58 -0.42
N LYS A 25 9.18 -13.88 -1.41
CA LYS A 25 9.99 -13.06 -2.34
C LYS A 25 10.50 -11.75 -1.74
N VAL A 26 9.75 -11.14 -0.82
CA VAL A 26 10.19 -9.92 -0.11
C VAL A 26 11.37 -10.21 0.80
N GLN A 27 11.41 -11.38 1.40
CA GLN A 27 12.50 -11.83 2.26
C GLN A 27 13.81 -11.94 1.46
N ALA A 28 13.82 -12.64 0.33
CA ALA A 28 15.01 -12.89 -0.48
C ALA A 28 15.64 -11.59 -1.06
N GLN A 29 14.81 -10.64 -1.50
CA GLN A 29 15.28 -9.40 -2.12
C GLN A 29 15.91 -8.43 -1.11
N THR A 30 15.44 -8.45 0.14
CA THR A 30 15.98 -7.62 1.23
C THR A 30 17.21 -8.24 1.89
N ASP A 31 17.34 -9.55 1.93
CA ASP A 31 18.51 -10.24 2.49
C ASP A 31 19.73 -10.10 1.58
N SER A 32 19.55 -10.20 0.25
CA SER A 32 20.57 -9.89 -0.74
C SER A 32 21.10 -8.47 -0.62
N LEU A 33 20.23 -7.51 -0.37
CA LEU A 33 20.55 -6.09 -0.24
C LEU A 33 21.32 -5.79 1.06
N LEU A 34 20.93 -6.45 2.14
CA LEU A 34 21.62 -6.34 3.43
C LEU A 34 23.00 -6.99 3.38
N GLN A 35 23.14 -8.15 2.73
CA GLN A 35 24.44 -8.79 2.51
C GLN A 35 25.39 -7.93 1.66
N THR A 36 24.89 -7.32 0.58
CA THR A 36 25.71 -6.43 -0.26
C THR A 36 26.20 -5.20 0.51
N LEU A 37 25.40 -4.69 1.45
CA LEU A 37 25.79 -3.57 2.32
C LEU A 37 26.78 -3.97 3.43
N LEU A 38 26.76 -5.25 3.85
CA LEU A 38 27.66 -5.78 4.89
C LEU A 38 29.01 -6.22 4.34
N VAL A 39 29.10 -6.61 3.07
CA VAL A 39 30.31 -7.12 2.42
C VAL A 39 31.21 -5.99 1.89
N ASN A 40 30.69 -4.81 1.57
CA ASN A 40 31.49 -3.67 1.12
C ASN A 40 31.88 -2.77 2.30
N GLU A 41 33.05 -2.99 2.87
CA GLU A 41 33.67 -2.22 3.94
C GLU A 41 34.05 -0.76 3.52
N LYS A 42 33.99 -0.42 2.23
CA LYS A 42 34.00 0.94 1.71
C LYS A 42 32.57 1.44 1.49
N ILE A 43 31.90 1.76 2.58
CA ILE A 43 30.61 2.48 2.49
C ILE A 43 30.96 3.90 2.03
N ASP A 44 30.79 4.13 0.72
CA ASP A 44 30.86 5.44 0.12
C ASP A 44 29.90 6.40 0.87
N SER A 45 30.38 7.59 1.21
CA SER A 45 29.58 8.63 1.87
C SER A 45 28.23 8.92 1.16
N GLN A 46 28.13 8.57 -0.13
CA GLN A 46 26.90 8.64 -0.91
C GLN A 46 25.83 7.62 -0.48
N LEU A 47 26.20 6.49 0.14
CA LEU A 47 25.27 5.50 0.68
C LEU A 47 24.63 5.97 1.99
N ILE A 48 25.29 6.86 2.71
CA ILE A 48 24.80 7.41 3.98
C ILE A 48 23.78 8.53 3.73
N ALA A 49 23.93 9.28 2.63
CA ALA A 49 22.99 10.35 2.29
C ALA A 49 21.66 9.77 1.78
N PRO A 50 20.53 10.11 2.40
CA PRO A 50 19.24 9.67 1.91
C PRO A 50 18.97 10.27 0.52
N SER A 51 18.40 9.47 -0.37
CA SER A 51 17.84 9.96 -1.63
C SER A 51 16.77 11.03 -1.36
N LYS A 52 16.33 11.78 -2.40
CA LYS A 52 15.26 12.78 -2.26
C LYS A 52 14.12 12.25 -1.36
N MET A 53 13.90 12.93 -0.24
CA MET A 53 12.84 12.59 0.71
C MET A 53 11.51 13.20 0.28
N LEU A 54 10.41 12.48 0.55
CA LEU A 54 9.06 13.06 0.53
C LEU A 54 8.92 14.05 1.69
N PHE A 55 7.98 14.98 1.60
CA PHE A 55 7.70 15.94 2.67
C PHE A 55 7.43 15.23 4.02
N THR A 56 6.61 14.19 4.01
CA THR A 56 6.32 13.37 5.20
C THR A 56 7.56 12.68 5.77
N GLN A 57 8.48 12.24 4.91
CA GLN A 57 9.75 11.66 5.32
C GLN A 57 10.68 12.74 5.91
N GLN A 58 10.70 13.94 5.35
CA GLN A 58 11.48 15.06 5.90
C GLN A 58 11.01 15.45 7.30
N LEU A 59 9.68 15.47 7.51
CA LEU A 59 9.09 15.78 8.80
C LEU A 59 9.53 14.81 9.91
N VAL A 60 9.66 13.54 9.59
CA VAL A 60 9.98 12.48 10.58
C VAL A 60 11.48 12.18 10.62
N TRP A 61 12.09 11.97 9.45
CA TRP A 61 13.45 11.42 9.28
C TRP A 61 14.47 12.45 8.77
N GLY A 62 14.05 13.67 8.48
CA GLY A 62 14.92 14.74 7.99
C GLY A 62 15.84 15.32 9.07
N THR A 63 16.78 16.15 8.66
CA THR A 63 17.73 16.84 9.56
C THR A 63 17.05 17.67 10.66
N ASN A 64 15.88 18.23 10.35
CA ASN A 64 15.02 18.98 11.29
C ASN A 64 13.75 18.18 11.66
N GLY A 65 13.71 16.87 11.40
CA GLY A 65 12.57 16.02 11.69
C GLY A 65 12.48 15.61 13.16
N ILE A 66 11.39 14.89 13.50
CA ILE A 66 11.12 14.40 14.86
C ILE A 66 12.32 13.60 15.42
N PHE A 67 13.03 12.86 14.56
CA PHE A 67 14.20 12.06 14.93
C PHE A 67 15.54 12.73 14.56
N LYS A 68 15.60 14.07 14.51
CA LYS A 68 16.76 14.87 14.09
C LYS A 68 18.08 14.53 14.82
N ASN A 69 18.03 14.19 16.10
CA ASN A 69 19.21 13.92 16.92
C ASN A 69 19.83 12.52 16.69
N ARG A 70 19.41 11.80 15.65
CA ARG A 70 19.95 10.46 15.35
C ARG A 70 21.29 10.47 14.64
N TYR A 71 21.76 11.62 14.17
CA TYR A 71 22.97 11.72 13.34
C TYR A 71 24.10 12.41 14.14
N GLY A 72 24.92 11.58 14.82
CA GLY A 72 26.13 11.99 15.54
C GLY A 72 27.40 11.80 14.71
N SER A 73 28.40 11.08 15.24
CA SER A 73 29.64 10.74 14.53
C SER A 73 29.43 9.87 13.29
N THR A 74 30.46 9.78 12.41
CA THR A 74 30.35 8.98 11.16
C THR A 74 30.07 7.51 11.42
N GLN A 75 30.63 6.92 12.48
CA GLN A 75 30.34 5.54 12.87
C GLN A 75 28.92 5.36 13.37
N ASP A 76 28.43 6.33 14.16
CA ASP A 76 27.04 6.35 14.61
C ASP A 76 26.06 6.49 13.42
N LEU A 77 26.45 7.22 12.38
CA LEU A 77 25.62 7.37 11.17
C LEU A 77 25.39 6.03 10.47
N ILE A 78 26.43 5.19 10.35
CA ILE A 78 26.34 3.87 9.70
C ILE A 78 25.40 2.97 10.49
N GLU A 79 25.60 2.88 11.81
CA GLU A 79 24.80 2.01 12.66
C GLU A 79 23.32 2.45 12.69
N ARG A 80 23.06 3.74 12.81
CA ARG A 80 21.70 4.29 12.76
C ARG A 80 21.05 4.06 11.42
N ARG A 81 21.81 4.15 10.33
CA ARG A 81 21.30 3.86 8.98
C ARG A 81 20.89 2.41 8.82
N LYS A 82 21.64 1.47 9.40
CA LYS A 82 21.24 0.07 9.47
C LYS A 82 19.91 -0.11 10.22
N ILE A 83 19.72 0.62 11.31
CA ILE A 83 18.46 0.61 12.07
C ILE A 83 17.30 1.16 11.22
N ASP A 84 17.50 2.31 10.56
CA ASP A 84 16.47 2.91 9.70
C ASP A 84 16.07 1.97 8.55
N LEU A 85 17.02 1.25 7.96
CA LEU A 85 16.74 0.27 6.92
C LEU A 85 15.97 -0.95 7.46
N ARG A 86 16.24 -1.40 8.69
CA ARG A 86 15.45 -2.44 9.36
C ARG A 86 14.02 -1.97 9.63
N ILE A 87 13.83 -0.75 10.14
CA ILE A 87 12.51 -0.15 10.34
C ILE A 87 11.79 -0.04 9.01
N ARG A 88 12.46 0.48 7.98
CA ARG A 88 11.90 0.57 6.62
C ARG A 88 11.41 -0.78 6.12
N ARG A 89 12.20 -1.86 6.29
CA ARG A 89 11.82 -3.21 5.89
C ARG A 89 10.54 -3.66 6.58
N LYS A 90 10.46 -3.49 7.90
CA LYS A 90 9.26 -3.85 8.68
C LYS A 90 8.04 -3.05 8.23
N MET A 91 8.17 -1.74 8.04
CA MET A 91 7.08 -0.88 7.58
C MET A 91 6.60 -1.26 6.18
N LEU A 92 7.50 -1.62 5.27
CA LEU A 92 7.12 -2.06 3.92
C LEU A 92 6.45 -3.44 3.93
N GLN A 93 6.83 -4.35 4.83
CA GLN A 93 6.12 -5.62 5.04
C GLN A 93 4.69 -5.37 5.54
N ILE A 94 4.52 -4.51 6.54
CA ILE A 94 3.20 -4.11 7.06
C ILE A 94 2.36 -3.45 5.96
N HIS A 95 2.97 -2.55 5.16
CA HIS A 95 2.31 -1.94 4.01
C HIS A 95 1.82 -2.97 2.99
N GLN A 96 2.64 -3.97 2.70
CA GLN A 96 2.26 -5.04 1.77
C GLN A 96 1.10 -5.88 2.30
N ILE A 97 1.15 -6.31 3.56
CA ILE A 97 0.07 -7.07 4.20
C ILE A 97 -1.22 -6.23 4.24
N GLY A 98 -1.12 -4.97 4.68
CA GLY A 98 -2.23 -4.03 4.71
C GLY A 98 -2.86 -3.81 3.33
N GLY A 99 -2.02 -3.74 2.27
CA GLY A 99 -2.48 -3.68 0.89
C GLY A 99 -3.33 -4.89 0.49
N PHE A 100 -2.89 -6.12 0.82
CA PHE A 100 -3.67 -7.33 0.54
C PHE A 100 -4.99 -7.38 1.31
N VAL A 101 -4.98 -7.01 2.60
CA VAL A 101 -6.19 -6.94 3.42
C VAL A 101 -7.16 -5.92 2.83
N THR A 102 -6.66 -4.75 2.46
CA THR A 102 -7.48 -3.69 1.82
C THR A 102 -8.07 -4.16 0.50
N LEU A 103 -7.26 -4.79 -0.38
CA LEU A 103 -7.74 -5.28 -1.67
C LEU A 103 -8.83 -6.34 -1.51
N GLY A 104 -8.66 -7.27 -0.56
CA GLY A 104 -9.68 -8.27 -0.22
C GLY A 104 -10.97 -7.65 0.32
N GLY A 105 -10.82 -6.64 1.19
CA GLY A 105 -11.95 -5.86 1.71
C GLY A 105 -12.69 -5.10 0.60
N MET A 106 -11.95 -4.46 -0.32
CA MET A 106 -12.55 -3.77 -1.48
C MET A 106 -13.27 -4.73 -2.43
N LEU A 107 -12.76 -5.96 -2.61
CA LEU A 107 -13.45 -6.99 -3.39
C LEU A 107 -14.79 -7.37 -2.74
N ALA A 108 -14.78 -7.63 -1.43
CA ALA A 108 -16.00 -7.92 -0.68
C ALA A 108 -16.98 -6.74 -0.73
N GLN A 109 -16.47 -5.52 -0.56
CA GLN A 109 -17.25 -4.27 -0.67
C GLN A 109 -17.88 -4.11 -2.05
N GLY A 110 -17.15 -4.44 -3.13
CA GLY A 110 -17.67 -4.42 -4.49
C GLY A 110 -18.80 -5.43 -4.73
N ILE A 111 -18.69 -6.64 -4.16
CA ILE A 111 -19.74 -7.67 -4.24
C ILE A 111 -21.01 -7.21 -3.52
N VAL A 112 -20.89 -6.75 -2.26
CA VAL A 112 -22.01 -6.25 -1.46
C VAL A 112 -22.63 -5.00 -2.12
N GLY A 113 -21.79 -4.07 -2.58
CA GLY A 113 -22.23 -2.86 -3.25
C GLY A 113 -22.95 -3.12 -4.58
N SER A 114 -22.51 -4.14 -5.34
CA SER A 114 -23.22 -4.55 -6.56
C SER A 114 -24.61 -5.11 -6.28
N GLN A 115 -24.76 -5.92 -5.22
CA GLN A 115 -26.06 -6.44 -4.80
C GLN A 115 -26.98 -5.30 -4.30
N LEU A 116 -26.42 -4.36 -3.53
CA LEU A 116 -27.16 -3.18 -3.06
C LEU A 116 -27.64 -2.32 -4.24
N TYR A 117 -26.77 -2.09 -5.24
CA TYR A 117 -27.09 -1.35 -6.45
C TYR A 117 -28.25 -2.00 -7.23
N ASN A 118 -28.31 -3.33 -7.25
CA ASN A 118 -29.36 -4.13 -7.90
C ASN A 118 -30.63 -4.31 -7.04
N GLY A 119 -30.81 -3.54 -5.97
CA GLY A 119 -32.05 -3.48 -5.19
C GLY A 119 -32.06 -4.30 -3.88
N SER A 120 -30.93 -4.91 -3.48
CA SER A 120 -30.85 -5.63 -2.18
C SER A 120 -30.65 -4.66 -1.02
N TYR A 121 -31.60 -3.76 -0.77
CA TYR A 121 -31.49 -2.64 0.20
C TYR A 121 -31.17 -3.06 1.64
N LYS A 122 -31.51 -4.31 2.02
CA LYS A 122 -31.13 -4.90 3.32
C LYS A 122 -29.61 -4.95 3.54
N LEU A 123 -28.82 -4.84 2.48
CA LEU A 123 -27.34 -4.84 2.54
C LEU A 123 -26.74 -3.45 2.76
N LYS A 124 -27.55 -2.38 2.88
CA LYS A 124 -27.04 -1.03 3.06
C LYS A 124 -26.11 -0.94 4.28
N GLN A 125 -26.57 -1.36 5.44
CA GLN A 125 -25.78 -1.35 6.68
C GLN A 125 -24.49 -2.17 6.56
N THR A 126 -24.54 -3.33 5.91
CA THR A 126 -23.34 -4.16 5.67
C THR A 126 -22.36 -3.47 4.75
N HIS A 127 -22.84 -2.82 3.70
CA HIS A 127 -22.01 -2.05 2.77
C HIS A 127 -21.31 -0.89 3.48
N GLU A 128 -22.01 -0.13 4.30
CA GLU A 128 -21.47 1.01 5.05
C GLU A 128 -20.42 0.56 6.08
N THR A 129 -20.72 -0.47 6.86
CA THR A 129 -19.80 -1.00 7.87
C THR A 129 -18.52 -1.55 7.24
N LEU A 130 -18.67 -2.32 6.15
CA LEU A 130 -17.53 -2.86 5.41
C LEU A 130 -16.72 -1.74 4.75
N GLY A 131 -17.38 -0.70 4.23
CA GLY A 131 -16.75 0.49 3.68
C GLY A 131 -15.90 1.23 4.72
N ALA A 132 -16.42 1.41 5.94
CA ALA A 132 -15.68 2.01 7.04
C ALA A 132 -14.42 1.18 7.40
N ALA A 133 -14.54 -0.15 7.47
CA ALA A 133 -13.41 -1.04 7.72
C ALA A 133 -12.35 -0.97 6.60
N VAL A 134 -12.77 -0.95 5.33
CA VAL A 134 -11.89 -0.79 4.17
C VAL A 134 -11.18 0.57 4.22
N ASN A 135 -11.89 1.65 4.53
CA ASN A 135 -11.30 2.99 4.65
C ASN A 135 -10.24 3.04 5.75
N LEU A 136 -10.51 2.43 6.90
CA LEU A 136 -9.56 2.37 8.01
C LEU A 136 -8.29 1.60 7.63
N THR A 137 -8.42 0.40 7.09
CA THR A 137 -7.27 -0.42 6.68
C THR A 137 -6.47 0.24 5.57
N TYR A 138 -7.16 0.84 4.60
CA TYR A 138 -6.54 1.62 3.52
C TYR A 138 -5.75 2.81 4.07
N GLY A 139 -6.37 3.63 4.94
CA GLY A 139 -5.73 4.81 5.54
C GLY A 139 -4.48 4.45 6.32
N LEU A 140 -4.55 3.44 7.20
CA LEU A 140 -3.40 2.95 7.96
C LEU A 140 -2.28 2.44 7.05
N THR A 141 -2.63 1.73 5.97
CA THR A 141 -1.67 1.23 4.98
C THR A 141 -0.99 2.38 4.23
N ALA A 142 -1.73 3.41 3.83
CA ALA A 142 -1.20 4.58 3.15
C ALA A 142 -0.28 5.41 4.07
N ILE A 143 -0.71 5.68 5.31
CA ILE A 143 0.09 6.38 6.32
C ILE A 143 1.40 5.65 6.56
N ASN A 144 1.36 4.33 6.76
CA ASN A 144 2.57 3.53 6.95
C ASN A 144 3.57 3.69 5.79
N ALA A 145 3.10 3.70 4.53
CA ALA A 145 3.98 3.91 3.37
C ALA A 145 4.58 5.32 3.31
N LEU A 146 3.77 6.35 3.59
CA LEU A 146 4.19 7.75 3.52
C LEU A 146 5.25 8.11 4.57
N PHE A 147 5.17 7.49 5.76
CA PHE A 147 6.10 7.73 6.87
C PHE A 147 7.25 6.73 6.95
N THR A 148 7.39 5.83 5.98
CA THR A 148 8.52 4.89 5.90
C THR A 148 9.85 5.63 5.74
N PRO A 149 10.93 5.24 6.47
CA PRO A 149 12.26 5.84 6.33
C PRO A 149 12.72 5.89 4.88
N PRO A 150 13.49 6.91 4.46
CA PRO A 150 13.93 7.07 3.07
C PRO A 150 14.87 5.94 2.63
N SER A 151 14.86 5.62 1.31
CA SER A 151 15.78 4.63 0.74
C SER A 151 17.17 5.25 0.54
N THR A 152 18.22 4.39 0.51
CA THR A 152 19.61 4.79 0.21
C THR A 152 19.90 4.89 -1.29
N PHE A 153 19.08 4.23 -2.14
CA PHE A 153 19.39 4.14 -3.56
C PHE A 153 18.98 5.38 -4.34
N LYS A 154 19.92 5.94 -5.08
CA LYS A 154 19.62 6.84 -6.19
C LYS A 154 18.99 6.01 -7.29
N ARG A 155 17.76 6.34 -7.68
CA ARG A 155 17.07 5.68 -8.78
C ARG A 155 17.38 6.40 -10.08
N ASP A 156 17.80 5.64 -11.08
CA ASP A 156 17.92 6.13 -12.44
C ASP A 156 16.58 6.70 -12.93
N LYS A 157 16.67 7.61 -13.92
CA LYS A 157 15.51 8.33 -14.46
C LYS A 157 14.54 7.44 -15.25
N LYS A 158 14.84 6.16 -15.47
CA LYS A 158 14.00 5.21 -16.23
C LYS A 158 12.72 4.84 -15.49
N LEU A 159 11.70 4.42 -16.24
CA LEU A 159 10.47 3.84 -15.69
C LEU A 159 10.82 2.58 -14.89
N THR A 160 10.56 2.62 -13.60
CA THR A 160 10.78 1.49 -12.69
C THR A 160 9.44 1.05 -12.11
N SER A 161 9.31 -0.22 -11.70
CA SER A 161 8.13 -0.76 -11.01
C SER A 161 7.68 0.14 -9.86
N ILE A 162 8.63 0.71 -9.10
CA ILE A 162 8.30 1.60 -7.99
C ILE A 162 7.75 2.95 -8.48
N ARG A 163 8.22 3.48 -9.62
CA ARG A 163 7.65 4.72 -10.17
C ARG A 163 6.23 4.48 -10.67
N LEU A 164 6.01 3.37 -11.37
CA LEU A 164 4.68 2.98 -11.83
C LEU A 164 3.74 2.73 -10.65
N HIS A 165 4.20 2.02 -9.61
CA HIS A 165 3.44 1.88 -8.38
C HIS A 165 3.02 3.22 -7.77
N LYS A 166 3.92 4.22 -7.73
CA LYS A 166 3.60 5.55 -7.21
C LYS A 166 2.53 6.27 -8.04
N TRP A 167 2.59 6.16 -9.37
CA TRP A 167 1.55 6.73 -10.24
C TRP A 167 0.21 6.04 -10.02
N LEU A 168 0.18 4.72 -9.97
CA LEU A 168 -1.03 3.96 -9.64
C LEU A 168 -1.54 4.30 -8.24
N ALA A 169 -0.63 4.56 -7.28
CA ALA A 169 -1.01 5.02 -5.93
C ALA A 169 -1.75 6.36 -5.97
N ILE A 170 -1.32 7.32 -6.79
CA ILE A 170 -2.04 8.58 -6.96
C ILE A 170 -3.44 8.31 -7.50
N VAL A 171 -3.57 7.44 -8.50
CA VAL A 171 -4.87 7.11 -9.11
C VAL A 171 -5.81 6.46 -8.09
N HIS A 172 -5.37 5.41 -7.37
CA HIS A 172 -6.26 4.75 -6.42
C HIS A 172 -6.56 5.60 -5.18
N MET A 173 -5.64 6.47 -4.74
CA MET A 173 -5.91 7.42 -3.65
C MET A 173 -6.96 8.46 -4.06
N SER A 174 -6.83 9.04 -5.25
CA SER A 174 -7.81 9.99 -5.79
C SER A 174 -9.17 9.33 -5.99
N GLY A 175 -9.20 8.11 -6.53
CA GLY A 175 -10.41 7.33 -6.69
C GLY A 175 -11.07 6.99 -5.36
N MET A 176 -10.29 6.63 -4.33
CA MET A 176 -10.81 6.36 -2.98
C MET A 176 -11.43 7.60 -2.34
N LEU A 177 -10.76 8.76 -2.49
CA LEU A 177 -11.29 10.03 -2.02
C LEU A 177 -12.62 10.36 -2.73
N ALA A 178 -12.67 10.26 -4.07
CA ALA A 178 -13.87 10.47 -4.86
C ALA A 178 -15.01 9.52 -4.45
N THR A 179 -14.68 8.22 -4.23
CA THR A 179 -15.66 7.21 -3.78
C THR A 179 -16.31 7.63 -2.47
N ASN A 180 -15.53 8.13 -1.49
CA ASN A 180 -16.05 8.55 -0.19
C ASN A 180 -16.87 9.85 -0.28
N ILE A 181 -16.40 10.85 -1.04
CA ILE A 181 -17.13 12.10 -1.24
C ILE A 181 -18.48 11.82 -1.93
N LEU A 182 -18.49 11.00 -2.97
CA LEU A 182 -19.73 10.65 -3.65
C LEU A 182 -20.67 9.84 -2.75
N ALA A 183 -20.12 8.90 -1.96
CA ALA A 183 -20.92 8.12 -1.01
C ALA A 183 -21.69 8.99 -0.02
N SER A 184 -21.05 10.03 0.53
CA SER A 184 -21.68 10.94 1.50
C SER A 184 -22.82 11.77 0.92
N GLN A 185 -22.94 11.85 -0.41
CA GLN A 185 -23.95 12.66 -1.10
C GLN A 185 -25.08 11.84 -1.72
N ILE A 186 -24.96 10.51 -1.80
CA ILE A 186 -25.93 9.62 -2.48
C ILE A 186 -27.33 9.71 -1.86
N GLU A 187 -27.46 9.90 -0.56
CA GLU A 187 -28.76 10.00 0.10
C GLU A 187 -29.54 11.23 -0.37
N ASN A 188 -28.85 12.35 -0.55
CA ASN A 188 -29.43 13.61 -1.03
C ASN A 188 -29.54 13.64 -2.56
N ASN A 189 -28.67 12.92 -3.27
CA ASN A 189 -28.64 12.89 -4.74
C ASN A 189 -28.37 11.48 -5.26
N PRO A 190 -29.42 10.65 -5.42
CA PRO A 190 -29.31 9.28 -5.92
C PRO A 190 -28.70 9.14 -7.33
N SER A 191 -28.67 10.21 -8.13
CA SER A 191 -28.05 10.20 -9.46
C SER A 191 -26.52 10.02 -9.42
N LEU A 192 -25.89 10.19 -8.24
CA LEU A 192 -24.46 9.99 -8.02
C LEU A 192 -24.03 8.52 -7.90
N LYS A 193 -24.99 7.58 -7.76
CA LYS A 193 -24.68 6.13 -7.62
C LYS A 193 -23.75 5.59 -8.71
N PRO A 194 -23.96 5.85 -10.02
CA PRO A 194 -23.06 5.35 -11.06
C PRO A 194 -21.66 5.94 -10.97
N TYR A 195 -21.51 7.20 -10.59
CA TYR A 195 -20.21 7.87 -10.42
C TYR A 195 -19.44 7.32 -9.21
N HIS A 196 -20.12 7.10 -8.08
CA HIS A 196 -19.55 6.42 -6.92
C HIS A 196 -19.04 5.03 -7.29
N ARG A 197 -19.82 4.24 -8.03
CA ARG A 197 -19.45 2.91 -8.51
C ARG A 197 -18.23 2.97 -9.44
N ALA A 198 -18.19 3.91 -10.37
CA ALA A 198 -17.05 4.10 -11.27
C ALA A 198 -15.77 4.47 -10.51
N ALA A 199 -15.86 5.39 -9.55
CA ALA A 199 -14.72 5.76 -8.70
C ALA A 199 -14.22 4.57 -7.86
N ALA A 200 -15.13 3.76 -7.29
CA ALA A 200 -14.78 2.57 -6.54
C ALA A 200 -14.06 1.51 -7.40
N TYR A 201 -14.52 1.25 -8.62
CA TYR A 201 -13.85 0.35 -9.54
C TYR A 201 -12.47 0.88 -9.99
N THR A 202 -12.37 2.17 -10.27
CA THR A 202 -11.07 2.80 -10.58
C THR A 202 -10.08 2.61 -9.43
N SER A 203 -10.51 2.82 -8.18
CA SER A 203 -9.68 2.59 -6.99
C SER A 203 -9.25 1.14 -6.89
N PHE A 204 -10.19 0.20 -7.02
CA PHE A 204 -9.91 -1.23 -6.91
C PHE A 204 -8.91 -1.71 -7.96
N PHE A 205 -9.15 -1.43 -9.23
CA PHE A 205 -8.29 -1.92 -10.31
C PHE A 205 -6.92 -1.26 -10.31
N SER A 206 -6.82 0.04 -9.98
CA SER A 206 -5.53 0.71 -9.86
C SER A 206 -4.73 0.24 -8.64
N LEU A 207 -5.38 -0.08 -7.51
CA LEU A 207 -4.72 -0.71 -6.37
C LEU A 207 -4.22 -2.11 -6.71
N ALA A 208 -5.04 -2.93 -7.36
CA ALA A 208 -4.65 -4.27 -7.81
C ALA A 208 -3.45 -4.20 -8.76
N ALA A 209 -3.49 -3.30 -9.75
CA ALA A 209 -2.38 -3.08 -10.67
C ALA A 209 -1.11 -2.60 -9.95
N ALA A 210 -1.24 -1.70 -8.96
CA ALA A 210 -0.11 -1.22 -8.15
C ALA A 210 0.58 -2.35 -7.39
N MET A 211 -0.17 -3.33 -6.92
CA MET A 211 0.37 -4.51 -6.23
C MET A 211 1.07 -5.47 -7.19
N VAL A 212 0.49 -5.71 -8.38
CA VAL A 212 1.11 -6.55 -9.42
C VAL A 212 2.44 -5.97 -9.86
N VAL A 213 2.51 -4.67 -10.14
CA VAL A 213 3.71 -3.98 -10.65
C VAL A 213 4.89 -4.05 -9.68
N ILE A 214 4.65 -4.10 -8.37
CA ILE A 214 5.74 -4.24 -7.38
C ILE A 214 6.24 -5.68 -7.29
N LYS A 215 5.41 -6.65 -7.64
CA LYS A 215 5.75 -8.06 -7.47
C LYS A 215 6.49 -8.65 -8.68
N PHE A 216 6.28 -8.09 -9.85
CA PHE A 216 6.85 -8.51 -11.12
C PHE A 216 7.67 -7.40 -11.78
#